data_81c0b67c05e024541999ecdab6d09fbc
#
_entry.id   81c0b67c05e024541999ecdab6d09fbc
#
_cell.length_a   1.000
_cell.length_b   1.000
_cell.length_c   1.000
_cell.angle_alpha   90.00
_cell.angle_beta   90.00
_cell.angle_gamma   90.00
#
_symmetry.space_group_name_H-M   'P 1'
#
loop_
_entity.id
_entity.type
_entity.pdbx_description
1 polymer ?
#
loop_
_entity_poly.entity_id
_entity_poly.type
_entity_poly.pdbx_seq_one_letter_code
_entity_poly.pdbx_strand_id
1 'polypeptide(L)'
;HEIKDKIRNELGFTVNVGISTNKLLAKMASDFEKPDKVHTLFPEEIPTKMWPLPVRDLLFLGKASEKKLTEAGIHTIGDMAHAREVEIQTLLGNKAGHQLWQYARGIDDSPVRAQPEEAKGFSVETTFNDDIVSVEQVLPILLEQCDVVATRMRRKEKKCTSVSVTFRTLD
;
A
#
# COMPACT_ATOMS: atom_id res chain seq x y z
N HIS A 1 11.14 18.26 -11.83
CA HIS A 1 11.33 19.40 -10.89
C HIS A 1 10.13 20.37 -10.91
N GLU A 2 9.62 20.75 -12.08
CA GLU A 2 8.53 21.74 -12.23
C GLU A 2 7.29 21.46 -11.35
N ILE A 3 6.76 20.21 -11.38
CA ILE A 3 5.58 19.82 -10.56
C ILE A 3 5.87 20.04 -9.07
N LYS A 4 7.03 19.59 -8.60
CA LYS A 4 7.44 19.70 -7.20
C LYS A 4 7.55 21.17 -6.78
N ASP A 5 8.22 21.97 -7.59
CA ASP A 5 8.44 23.39 -7.32
C ASP A 5 7.12 24.19 -7.35
N LYS A 6 6.23 23.86 -8.28
CA LYS A 6 4.89 24.44 -8.36
C LYS A 6 4.06 24.15 -7.10
N ILE A 7 4.03 22.88 -6.67
CA ILE A 7 3.31 22.49 -5.44
C ILE A 7 3.86 23.23 -4.22
N ARG A 8 5.19 23.33 -4.10
CA ARG A 8 5.81 24.05 -2.98
C ARG A 8 5.48 25.54 -3.01
N ASN A 9 5.57 26.18 -4.16
CA ASN A 9 5.38 27.62 -4.29
C ASN A 9 3.91 28.04 -4.17
N GLU A 10 2.97 27.24 -4.68
CA GLU A 10 1.54 27.58 -4.68
C GLU A 10 0.79 27.08 -3.45
N LEU A 11 1.20 25.92 -2.88
CA LEU A 11 0.46 25.26 -1.81
C LEU A 11 1.24 25.16 -0.48
N GLY A 12 2.53 25.49 -0.47
CA GLY A 12 3.38 25.42 0.72
C GLY A 12 3.75 23.98 1.16
N PHE A 13 3.46 22.95 0.35
CA PHE A 13 3.82 21.56 0.65
C PHE A 13 5.12 21.14 -0.03
N THR A 14 5.82 20.19 0.59
CA THR A 14 6.90 19.46 -0.07
C THR A 14 6.41 18.11 -0.55
N VAL A 15 6.83 17.70 -1.75
CA VAL A 15 6.51 16.40 -2.32
C VAL A 15 7.75 15.72 -2.86
N ASN A 16 7.78 14.39 -2.77
CA ASN A 16 8.79 13.58 -3.44
C ASN A 16 8.23 13.06 -4.75
N VAL A 17 9.06 13.03 -5.78
CA VAL A 17 8.70 12.54 -7.10
C VAL A 17 9.63 11.40 -7.48
N GLY A 18 9.04 10.24 -7.77
CA GLY A 18 9.73 9.10 -8.36
C GLY A 18 9.41 8.97 -9.84
N ILE A 19 10.41 8.74 -10.66
CA ILE A 19 10.30 8.62 -12.12
C ILE A 19 10.83 7.25 -12.54
N SER A 20 10.02 6.47 -13.26
CA SER A 20 10.42 5.18 -13.79
C SER A 20 9.51 4.73 -14.94
N THR A 21 9.74 3.51 -15.44
CA THR A 21 8.98 2.87 -16.52
C THR A 21 7.69 2.20 -16.05
N ASN A 22 7.53 1.91 -14.74
CA ASN A 22 6.31 1.35 -14.17
C ASN A 22 5.97 2.00 -12.81
N LYS A 23 4.77 1.72 -12.29
CA LYS A 23 4.27 2.32 -11.04
C LYS A 23 5.05 1.87 -9.81
N LEU A 24 5.43 0.60 -9.75
CA LEU A 24 6.22 0.05 -8.65
C LEU A 24 7.53 0.80 -8.50
N LEU A 25 8.33 0.84 -9.57
CA LEU A 25 9.64 1.47 -9.55
C LEU A 25 9.55 2.98 -9.31
N ALA A 26 8.56 3.67 -9.88
CA ALA A 26 8.34 5.08 -9.62
C ALA A 26 7.97 5.32 -8.14
N LYS A 27 7.15 4.45 -7.53
CA LYS A 27 6.82 4.55 -6.11
C LYS A 27 8.03 4.27 -5.22
N MET A 28 8.81 3.23 -5.51
CA MET A 28 10.07 2.94 -4.80
C MET A 28 11.04 4.13 -4.86
N ALA A 29 11.23 4.72 -6.05
CA ALA A 29 12.09 5.90 -6.23
C ALA A 29 11.64 7.09 -5.37
N SER A 30 10.32 7.31 -5.24
CA SER A 30 9.79 8.41 -4.42
C SER A 30 10.05 8.26 -2.91
N ASP A 31 10.42 7.06 -2.48
CA ASP A 31 10.67 6.74 -1.07
C ASP A 31 12.16 6.69 -0.68
N PHE A 32 13.11 6.80 -1.63
CA PHE A 32 14.55 6.69 -1.36
C PHE A 32 15.06 7.75 -0.38
N GLU A 33 14.71 8.99 -0.60
CA GLU A 33 15.12 10.11 0.26
C GLU A 33 14.00 11.16 0.32
N LYS A 34 13.72 11.65 1.52
CA LYS A 34 12.68 12.65 1.82
C LYS A 34 13.27 13.75 2.70
N PRO A 35 12.75 14.98 2.69
CA PRO A 35 11.68 15.50 1.84
C PRO A 35 12.19 16.19 0.55
N ASP A 36 11.24 16.56 -0.32
CA ASP A 36 11.42 17.50 -1.43
C ASP A 36 12.46 17.05 -2.47
N LYS A 37 12.48 15.76 -2.79
CA LYS A 37 13.42 15.14 -3.72
C LYS A 37 12.76 14.63 -5.00
N VAL A 38 13.59 14.48 -6.04
CA VAL A 38 13.22 13.82 -7.29
C VAL A 38 14.24 12.73 -7.55
N HIS A 39 13.76 11.48 -7.64
CA HIS A 39 14.61 10.32 -7.90
C HIS A 39 14.14 9.55 -9.11
N THR A 40 15.08 8.90 -9.77
CA THR A 40 14.82 7.90 -10.81
C THR A 40 15.11 6.50 -10.28
N LEU A 41 14.41 5.52 -10.83
CA LEU A 41 14.71 4.10 -10.68
C LEU A 41 14.35 3.38 -11.96
N PHE A 42 15.18 3.47 -12.98
CA PHE A 42 15.02 2.73 -14.22
C PHE A 42 15.51 1.28 -14.07
N PRO A 43 15.13 0.35 -14.98
CA PRO A 43 15.52 -1.06 -14.88
C PRO A 43 17.02 -1.28 -14.69
N GLU A 44 17.87 -0.53 -15.36
CA GLU A 44 19.32 -0.58 -15.27
C GLU A 44 19.88 -0.10 -13.91
N GLU A 45 19.09 0.68 -13.17
CA GLU A 45 19.45 1.21 -11.85
C GLU A 45 19.04 0.29 -10.69
N ILE A 46 18.22 -0.73 -10.95
CA ILE A 46 17.72 -1.68 -9.93
C ILE A 46 18.84 -2.32 -9.13
N PRO A 47 19.90 -2.87 -9.76
CA PRO A 47 20.98 -3.52 -9.00
C PRO A 47 21.72 -2.61 -8.03
N THR A 48 21.82 -1.32 -8.36
CA THR A 48 22.61 -0.36 -7.57
C THR A 48 21.79 0.45 -6.59
N LYS A 49 20.50 0.73 -6.89
CA LYS A 49 19.65 1.59 -6.06
C LYS A 49 18.61 0.83 -5.24
N MET A 50 18.07 -0.28 -5.77
CA MET A 50 16.96 -0.99 -5.14
C MET A 50 17.42 -2.26 -4.41
N TRP A 51 18.23 -3.10 -5.03
CA TRP A 51 18.66 -4.38 -4.44
C TRP A 51 19.43 -4.28 -3.13
N PRO A 52 20.26 -3.22 -2.88
CA PRO A 52 20.94 -3.07 -1.59
C PRO A 52 20.01 -2.70 -0.43
N LEU A 53 18.78 -2.28 -0.70
CA LEU A 53 17.82 -1.88 0.33
C LEU A 53 17.36 -3.10 1.15
N PRO A 54 17.05 -2.89 2.45
CA PRO A 54 16.43 -3.91 3.28
C PRO A 54 15.15 -4.45 2.62
N VAL A 55 14.88 -5.74 2.77
CA VAL A 55 13.71 -6.38 2.15
C VAL A 55 12.38 -5.75 2.59
N ARG A 56 12.31 -5.23 3.83
CA ARG A 56 11.13 -4.50 4.36
C ARG A 56 10.76 -3.26 3.56
N ASP A 57 11.72 -2.66 2.86
CA ASP A 57 11.49 -1.45 2.07
C ASP A 57 10.85 -1.76 0.71
N LEU A 58 10.69 -3.05 0.35
CA LEU A 58 9.94 -3.45 -0.83
C LEU A 58 8.45 -3.11 -0.65
N LEU A 59 7.90 -2.43 -1.63
CA LEU A 59 6.49 -2.01 -1.63
C LEU A 59 5.55 -3.21 -1.41
N PHE A 60 4.57 -3.05 -0.54
CA PHE A 60 3.58 -4.06 -0.12
C PHE A 60 4.13 -5.22 0.72
N LEU A 61 5.38 -5.19 1.13
CA LEU A 61 5.93 -6.18 2.05
C LEU A 61 5.63 -5.77 3.50
N GLY A 62 4.75 -6.53 4.17
CA GLY A 62 4.34 -6.27 5.56
C GLY A 62 5.28 -6.90 6.58
N LYS A 63 5.21 -6.47 7.85
CA LYS A 63 6.06 -6.96 8.96
C LYS A 63 6.08 -8.48 9.13
N ALA A 64 4.93 -9.16 8.94
CA ALA A 64 4.86 -10.61 9.04
C ALA A 64 5.65 -11.31 7.93
N SER A 65 5.65 -10.77 6.71
CA SER A 65 6.42 -11.27 5.58
C SER A 65 7.92 -10.98 5.75
N GLU A 66 8.28 -9.78 6.23
CA GLU A 66 9.66 -9.43 6.58
C GLU A 66 10.26 -10.45 7.55
N LYS A 67 9.53 -10.76 8.65
CA LYS A 67 10.00 -11.72 9.65
C LYS A 67 10.32 -13.08 9.03
N LYS A 68 9.40 -13.64 8.24
CA LYS A 68 9.59 -14.94 7.57
C LYS A 68 10.78 -14.96 6.61
N LEU A 69 10.96 -13.87 5.85
CA LEU A 69 12.07 -13.74 4.90
C LEU A 69 13.42 -13.63 5.63
N THR A 70 13.51 -12.80 6.66
CA THR A 70 14.75 -12.62 7.44
C THR A 70 15.14 -13.89 8.20
N GLU A 71 14.18 -14.63 8.76
CA GLU A 71 14.41 -15.96 9.35
C GLU A 71 14.93 -16.99 8.33
N ALA A 72 14.59 -16.83 7.06
CA ALA A 72 15.09 -17.66 5.95
C ALA A 72 16.40 -17.11 5.34
N GLY A 73 17.02 -16.07 5.90
CA GLY A 73 18.28 -15.49 5.43
C GLY A 73 18.14 -14.50 4.28
N ILE A 74 16.92 -14.03 3.97
CA ILE A 74 16.64 -13.03 2.93
C ILE A 74 16.51 -11.67 3.59
N HIS A 75 17.54 -10.86 3.54
CA HIS A 75 17.65 -9.58 4.25
C HIS A 75 17.46 -8.36 3.34
N THR A 76 17.83 -8.49 2.07
CA THR A 76 17.77 -7.41 1.08
C THR A 76 16.77 -7.72 -0.03
N ILE A 77 16.36 -6.69 -0.77
CA ILE A 77 15.53 -6.86 -1.97
C ILE A 77 16.31 -7.69 -3.02
N GLY A 78 17.63 -7.49 -3.09
CA GLY A 78 18.50 -8.27 -3.96
C GLY A 78 18.53 -9.76 -3.61
N ASP A 79 18.59 -10.12 -2.32
CA ASP A 79 18.53 -11.52 -1.89
C ASP A 79 17.23 -12.16 -2.40
N MET A 80 16.11 -11.45 -2.23
CA MET A 80 14.81 -11.92 -2.69
C MET A 80 14.73 -12.03 -4.22
N ALA A 81 15.30 -11.07 -4.95
CA ALA A 81 15.32 -11.08 -6.42
C ALA A 81 16.11 -12.25 -7.01
N HIS A 82 17.15 -12.70 -6.30
CA HIS A 82 18.01 -13.82 -6.71
C HIS A 82 17.55 -15.19 -6.16
N ALA A 83 16.66 -15.20 -5.16
CA ALA A 83 16.06 -16.42 -4.65
C ALA A 83 15.20 -17.10 -5.72
N ARG A 84 14.98 -18.41 -5.57
CA ARG A 84 14.04 -19.12 -6.43
C ARG A 84 12.60 -18.73 -6.07
N GLU A 85 11.78 -18.50 -7.07
CA GLU A 85 10.38 -18.12 -6.87
C GLU A 85 9.63 -19.09 -5.93
N VAL A 86 9.85 -20.40 -6.10
CA VAL A 86 9.22 -21.44 -5.27
C VAL A 86 9.59 -21.30 -3.78
N GLU A 87 10.78 -20.86 -3.45
CA GLU A 87 11.18 -20.58 -2.06
C GLU A 87 10.39 -19.44 -1.47
N ILE A 88 10.25 -18.35 -2.22
CA ILE A 88 9.47 -17.18 -1.79
C ILE A 88 7.97 -17.54 -1.67
N GLN A 89 7.45 -18.32 -2.61
CA GLN A 89 6.07 -18.81 -2.55
C GLN A 89 5.83 -19.73 -1.35
N THR A 90 6.79 -20.58 -0.99
CA THR A 90 6.70 -21.44 0.20
C THR A 90 6.62 -20.62 1.49
N LEU A 91 7.39 -19.54 1.60
CA LEU A 91 7.43 -18.66 2.77
C LEU A 91 6.18 -17.78 2.91
N LEU A 92 5.72 -17.21 1.79
CA LEU A 92 4.71 -16.15 1.78
C LEU A 92 3.33 -16.56 1.22
N GLY A 93 3.24 -17.79 0.68
CA GLY A 93 2.08 -18.28 -0.05
C GLY A 93 2.15 -17.97 -1.55
N ASN A 94 1.50 -18.79 -2.37
CA ASN A 94 1.65 -18.77 -3.82
C ASN A 94 1.43 -17.37 -4.45
N LYS A 95 0.32 -16.72 -4.13
CA LYS A 95 -0.02 -15.42 -4.75
C LYS A 95 0.88 -14.29 -4.28
N ALA A 96 1.05 -14.15 -2.97
CA ALA A 96 1.85 -13.07 -2.40
C ALA A 96 3.34 -13.27 -2.71
N GLY A 97 3.83 -14.51 -2.62
CA GLY A 97 5.22 -14.87 -2.94
C GLY A 97 5.58 -14.58 -4.38
N HIS A 98 4.73 -15.00 -5.33
CA HIS A 98 4.91 -14.70 -6.75
C HIS A 98 4.98 -13.18 -7.00
N GLN A 99 4.00 -12.43 -6.50
CA GLN A 99 3.93 -10.99 -6.72
C GLN A 99 5.14 -10.25 -6.13
N LEU A 100 5.51 -10.54 -4.88
CA LEU A 100 6.63 -9.88 -4.23
C LEU A 100 7.97 -10.26 -4.85
N TRP A 101 8.11 -11.51 -5.32
CA TRP A 101 9.30 -11.93 -6.07
C TRP A 101 9.44 -11.18 -7.40
N GLN A 102 8.34 -10.99 -8.15
CA GLN A 102 8.33 -10.14 -9.34
C GLN A 102 8.71 -8.69 -8.99
N TYR A 103 8.14 -8.15 -7.92
CA TYR A 103 8.41 -6.79 -7.46
C TYR A 103 9.88 -6.58 -7.08
N ALA A 104 10.52 -7.56 -6.41
CA ALA A 104 11.95 -7.51 -6.11
C ALA A 104 12.82 -7.43 -7.38
N ARG A 105 12.33 -7.93 -8.50
CA ARG A 105 12.96 -7.86 -9.83
C ARG A 105 12.55 -6.62 -10.63
N GLY A 106 11.72 -5.74 -10.05
CA GLY A 106 11.24 -4.52 -10.70
C GLY A 106 10.12 -4.73 -11.73
N ILE A 107 9.48 -5.91 -11.72
CA ILE A 107 8.42 -6.27 -12.68
C ILE A 107 7.07 -5.90 -12.10
N ASP A 108 6.35 -5.00 -12.79
CA ASP A 108 4.97 -4.60 -12.50
C ASP A 108 4.28 -4.19 -13.80
N ASP A 109 3.34 -5.03 -14.26
CA ASP A 109 2.57 -4.82 -15.49
C ASP A 109 1.25 -4.06 -15.24
N SER A 110 1.04 -3.56 -14.03
CA SER A 110 -0.20 -2.85 -13.67
C SER A 110 -0.32 -1.53 -14.44
N PRO A 111 -1.40 -1.30 -15.21
CA PRO A 111 -1.54 -0.11 -16.05
C PRO A 111 -1.71 1.16 -15.22
N VAL A 112 -1.20 2.28 -15.73
CA VAL A 112 -1.55 3.62 -15.23
C VAL A 112 -2.95 3.95 -15.76
N ARG A 113 -3.92 4.10 -14.86
CA ARG A 113 -5.32 4.34 -15.23
C ARG A 113 -5.62 5.83 -15.19
N ALA A 114 -6.17 6.35 -16.28
CA ALA A 114 -6.59 7.74 -16.37
C ALA A 114 -7.88 8.04 -15.60
N GLN A 115 -8.71 7.01 -15.37
CA GLN A 115 -9.96 7.13 -14.61
C GLN A 115 -9.98 6.15 -13.43
N PRO A 116 -10.49 6.57 -12.27
CA PRO A 116 -10.67 5.67 -11.14
C PRO A 116 -11.69 4.57 -11.47
N GLU A 117 -11.46 3.35 -10.96
CA GLU A 117 -12.47 2.29 -11.01
C GLU A 117 -13.70 2.69 -10.18
N GLU A 118 -14.86 2.17 -10.57
CA GLU A 118 -16.04 2.28 -9.73
C GLU A 118 -15.80 1.63 -8.37
N ALA A 119 -16.28 2.30 -7.31
CA ALA A 119 -16.17 1.77 -5.97
C ALA A 119 -16.90 0.42 -5.84
N LYS A 120 -16.19 -0.62 -5.41
CA LYS A 120 -16.73 -1.97 -5.17
C LYS A 120 -17.39 -2.12 -3.81
N GLY A 121 -17.14 -1.17 -2.90
CA GLY A 121 -17.70 -1.16 -1.55
C GLY A 121 -17.64 0.24 -0.94
N PHE A 122 -18.46 0.45 0.08
CA PHE A 122 -18.49 1.67 0.88
C PHE A 122 -18.33 1.29 2.33
N SER A 123 -17.37 1.90 3.00
CA SER A 123 -17.09 1.65 4.41
C SER A 123 -16.86 2.94 5.17
N VAL A 124 -17.05 2.87 6.47
CA VAL A 124 -16.64 3.86 7.44
C VAL A 124 -16.05 3.14 8.63
N GLU A 125 -15.04 3.72 9.24
CA GLU A 125 -14.38 3.18 10.43
C GLU A 125 -14.25 4.30 11.45
N THR A 126 -14.43 3.97 12.72
CA THR A 126 -14.25 4.89 13.85
C THR A 126 -13.45 4.17 14.93
N THR A 127 -12.40 4.80 15.41
CA THR A 127 -11.68 4.37 16.61
C THR A 127 -12.18 5.17 17.79
N PHE A 128 -12.56 4.48 18.86
CA PHE A 128 -13.05 5.12 20.07
C PHE A 128 -11.88 5.59 20.94
N ASN A 129 -12.07 6.70 21.64
CA ASN A 129 -11.07 7.19 22.59
C ASN A 129 -11.12 6.38 23.91
N ASP A 130 -12.31 5.88 24.26
CA ASP A 130 -12.55 5.09 25.47
C ASP A 130 -13.09 3.72 25.07
N ASP A 131 -12.86 2.72 25.92
CA ASP A 131 -13.38 1.37 25.74
C ASP A 131 -14.91 1.35 25.81
N ILE A 132 -15.54 0.72 24.83
CA ILE A 132 -16.97 0.53 24.80
C ILE A 132 -17.30 -0.81 25.45
N VAL A 133 -18.10 -0.76 26.49
CA VAL A 133 -18.43 -1.93 27.33
C VAL A 133 -19.89 -2.37 27.21
N SER A 134 -20.72 -1.65 26.45
CA SER A 134 -22.14 -2.00 26.31
C SER A 134 -22.68 -1.77 24.89
N VAL A 135 -23.73 -2.52 24.55
CA VAL A 135 -24.41 -2.41 23.24
C VAL A 135 -25.09 -1.05 23.09
N GLU A 136 -25.63 -0.50 24.18
CA GLU A 136 -26.30 0.79 24.20
C GLU A 136 -25.37 1.93 23.78
N GLN A 137 -24.09 1.84 24.10
CA GLN A 137 -23.06 2.80 23.66
C GLN A 137 -22.73 2.66 22.16
N VAL A 138 -22.77 1.44 21.63
CA VAL A 138 -22.44 1.15 20.23
C VAL A 138 -23.55 1.56 19.25
N LEU A 139 -24.81 1.33 19.62
CA LEU A 139 -25.94 1.49 18.71
C LEU A 139 -26.05 2.89 18.07
N PRO A 140 -25.93 4.02 18.81
CA PRO A 140 -25.98 5.35 18.21
C PRO A 140 -24.85 5.58 17.19
N ILE A 141 -23.63 5.11 17.50
CA ILE A 141 -22.47 5.25 16.65
C ILE A 141 -22.62 4.41 15.37
N LEU A 142 -23.11 3.19 15.52
CA LEU A 142 -23.39 2.32 14.38
C LEU A 142 -24.47 2.90 13.47
N LEU A 143 -25.51 3.51 14.05
CA LEU A 143 -26.54 4.19 13.29
C LEU A 143 -26.00 5.37 12.48
N GLU A 144 -25.16 6.20 13.09
CA GLU A 144 -24.47 7.30 12.41
C GLU A 144 -23.58 6.78 11.25
N GLN A 145 -22.82 5.73 11.50
CA GLN A 145 -21.99 5.10 10.47
C GLN A 145 -22.83 4.55 9.32
N CYS A 146 -23.95 3.90 9.62
CA CYS A 146 -24.89 3.41 8.61
C CYS A 146 -25.44 4.57 7.75
N ASP A 147 -25.79 5.70 8.35
CA ASP A 147 -26.28 6.86 7.59
C ASP A 147 -25.20 7.47 6.71
N VAL A 148 -23.96 7.57 7.19
CA VAL A 148 -22.79 8.01 6.39
C VAL A 148 -22.59 7.12 5.16
N VAL A 149 -22.56 5.79 5.35
CA VAL A 149 -22.39 4.83 4.26
C VAL A 149 -23.56 4.91 3.28
N ALA A 150 -24.80 4.89 3.78
CA ALA A 150 -26.00 4.97 2.96
C ALA A 150 -26.05 6.28 2.15
N THR A 151 -25.64 7.38 2.74
CA THR A 151 -25.57 8.68 2.05
C THR A 151 -24.53 8.67 0.93
N ARG A 152 -23.34 8.07 1.16
CA ARG A 152 -22.33 7.92 0.11
C ARG A 152 -22.82 7.04 -1.03
N MET A 153 -23.55 5.95 -0.71
CA MET A 153 -24.13 5.04 -1.71
C MET A 153 -25.22 5.73 -2.53
N ARG A 154 -26.15 6.45 -1.88
CA ARG A 154 -27.22 7.22 -2.56
C ARG A 154 -26.64 8.24 -3.55
N ARG A 155 -25.61 8.98 -3.13
CA ARG A 155 -24.92 9.96 -4.01
C ARG A 155 -24.26 9.32 -5.26
N LYS A 156 -23.96 8.04 -5.19
CA LYS A 156 -23.37 7.26 -6.29
C LYS A 156 -24.39 6.35 -7.00
N GLU A 157 -25.67 6.48 -6.64
CA GLU A 157 -26.78 5.66 -7.19
C GLU A 157 -26.49 4.14 -7.10
N LYS A 158 -25.79 3.72 -6.01
CA LYS A 158 -25.44 2.32 -5.78
C LYS A 158 -26.33 1.67 -4.72
N LYS A 159 -26.53 0.37 -4.88
CA LYS A 159 -27.21 -0.51 -3.89
C LYS A 159 -26.20 -1.56 -3.43
N CYS A 160 -26.37 -2.07 -2.19
CA CYS A 160 -25.57 -3.18 -1.68
C CYS A 160 -26.39 -4.48 -1.68
N THR A 161 -25.69 -5.59 -1.80
CA THR A 161 -26.20 -6.95 -1.63
C THR A 161 -25.76 -7.55 -0.31
N SER A 162 -24.75 -6.94 0.34
CA SER A 162 -24.22 -7.41 1.61
C SER A 162 -23.86 -6.22 2.49
N VAL A 163 -24.13 -6.35 3.78
CA VAL A 163 -23.73 -5.41 4.84
C VAL A 163 -22.96 -6.20 5.89
N SER A 164 -21.81 -5.68 6.31
CA SER A 164 -21.02 -6.27 7.39
C SER A 164 -20.62 -5.22 8.41
N VAL A 165 -20.56 -5.63 9.66
CA VAL A 165 -20.05 -4.84 10.78
C VAL A 165 -18.90 -5.62 11.40
N THR A 166 -17.77 -4.92 11.61
CA THR A 166 -16.59 -5.51 12.23
C THR A 166 -16.23 -4.73 13.48
N PHE A 167 -16.12 -5.44 14.59
CA PHE A 167 -15.58 -4.90 15.84
C PHE A 167 -14.15 -5.43 16.00
N ARG A 168 -13.25 -4.55 16.42
CA ARG A 168 -11.88 -4.91 16.79
C ARG A 168 -11.73 -4.67 18.30
N THR A 169 -11.38 -5.71 19.01
CA THR A 169 -11.00 -5.67 20.43
C THR A 169 -9.50 -5.53 20.57
N LEU A 170 -9.04 -5.21 21.75
CA LEU A 170 -7.61 -5.08 22.07
C LEU A 170 -6.93 -6.43 22.39
N ASP A 171 -7.67 -7.56 22.31
CA ASP A 171 -7.16 -8.90 22.60
C ASP A 171 -6.28 -9.49 21.47
#